data_c7118f473aed65fea37b3a88d6212a1c
#
_entry.id   c7118f473aed65fea37b3a88d6212a1c
#
_cell.length_a   1.000
_cell.length_b   1.000
_cell.length_c   1.000
_cell.angle_alpha   90.00
_cell.angle_beta   90.00
_cell.angle_gamma   90.00
#
_symmetry.space_group_name_H-M   'P 1'
#
loop_
_entity.id
_entity.type
_entity.pdbx_description
1 polymer ?
#
loop_
_entity_poly.entity_id
_entity_poly.type
_entity_poly.pdbx_seq_one_letter_code
_entity_poly.pdbx_strand_id
1 'polypeptide(L)'
;METGGGGTEGQHECRLEESTVPGKVEPGPSLPPSSLGAAVAGRPQGEEHRARGLALWGADVRSKRAIFPGSWVWLWPIAPATKCKCGPGYPSPREAMKGPREEIIYLPCIYRNTGTEAPDYLATVDIDPNSPQYCQVIHRLPMPYLKDELHHSGWNTCSSCFGDSTKSRTKLMLPCLISSRIYVVDVGSQSRAPKLHKVIEPQEVHAKCNLGNLHTSHCLPSGEVMISSLGDPKGNAKGGFVLLDGETFQVKGTWERPRSAAPMGYDFWYQPRHNVMISTEWAAPNVFKDGFNPAHVKDGLYGSKLHIWDWQRHELIQTLPMKDGLIPLEVRFLHDPDANEGFVGCALSSSIQRFYQNKAATWSVEKVIQVPPKKVTGWMLPEMPGLITDILLSLDDRFLYFSNWLHGDVRQYDVSDPQRPRLTGQIFLGGSIVKGGPVQVLEDQELKCQPDPLVVKGKRVAGGPQMIQLSLDGKRLYVTTSLYSAWDKQFYPDLIREGSVMLQVDVDTERGGLKLNPNFLVDFGKEPLGPALAHEMRYPGGDCTSDIWI
;
A
#
# COMPACT_ATOMS: atom_id res chain seq x y z
N MET A 1 28.18 -36.85 -49.83
CA MET A 1 29.04 -37.55 -48.85
C MET A 1 29.08 -36.62 -47.66
N GLU A 2 28.20 -36.87 -46.73
CA GLU A 2 28.40 -37.48 -45.38
C GLU A 2 28.96 -36.44 -44.41
N THR A 3 28.46 -36.14 -43.23
CA THR A 3 27.50 -36.66 -42.25
C THR A 3 27.46 -35.60 -41.18
N GLY A 4 26.40 -35.12 -40.65
CA GLY A 4 25.58 -35.73 -39.63
C GLY A 4 26.13 -35.47 -38.22
N GLY A 5 25.49 -34.62 -37.42
CA GLY A 5 25.83 -34.45 -36.01
C GLY A 5 24.84 -33.48 -35.34
N GLY A 6 23.66 -33.98 -35.00
CA GLY A 6 22.72 -33.26 -34.17
C GLY A 6 23.13 -33.28 -32.70
N GLY A 7 23.26 -32.11 -32.10
CA GLY A 7 23.37 -31.92 -30.66
C GLY A 7 22.06 -31.43 -30.13
N THR A 8 21.32 -32.27 -29.45
CA THR A 8 20.14 -31.86 -28.64
C THR A 8 20.65 -31.17 -27.38
N GLU A 9 20.52 -29.84 -27.34
CA GLU A 9 20.67 -29.09 -26.10
C GLU A 9 19.46 -29.39 -25.20
N GLY A 10 19.75 -30.05 -24.10
CA GLY A 10 18.77 -30.32 -23.05
C GLY A 10 18.33 -29.03 -22.38
N GLN A 11 17.08 -28.71 -22.54
CA GLN A 11 16.42 -27.66 -21.73
C GLN A 11 16.36 -28.17 -20.28
N HIS A 12 17.21 -27.62 -19.42
CA HIS A 12 17.07 -27.77 -17.98
C HIS A 12 15.98 -26.78 -17.49
N GLU A 13 14.77 -27.28 -17.39
CA GLU A 13 13.70 -26.58 -16.63
C GLU A 13 14.13 -26.40 -15.17
N CYS A 14 14.24 -25.16 -14.73
CA CYS A 14 14.44 -24.83 -13.32
C CYS A 14 13.09 -24.95 -12.61
N ARG A 15 12.72 -26.14 -12.13
CA ARG A 15 11.55 -26.36 -11.29
C ARG A 15 11.91 -26.01 -9.85
N LEU A 16 11.05 -25.26 -9.19
CA LEU A 16 11.07 -25.08 -7.75
C LEU A 16 10.70 -26.42 -7.10
N GLU A 17 11.64 -27.06 -6.42
CA GLU A 17 11.34 -28.20 -5.56
C GLU A 17 10.64 -27.69 -4.29
N GLU A 18 9.46 -28.21 -4.01
CA GLU A 18 8.79 -28.06 -2.73
C GLU A 18 9.69 -28.59 -1.62
N SER A 19 10.13 -27.71 -0.72
CA SER A 19 10.90 -28.11 0.45
C SER A 19 9.99 -28.81 1.46
N THR A 20 9.99 -30.13 1.45
CA THR A 20 9.49 -30.93 2.57
C THR A 20 10.48 -30.87 3.73
N VAL A 21 10.06 -30.32 4.84
CA VAL A 21 10.82 -30.28 6.10
C VAL A 21 10.72 -31.65 6.77
N PRO A 22 11.84 -32.32 7.10
CA PRO A 22 11.85 -33.45 8.01
C PRO A 22 12.32 -33.02 9.41
N GLY A 23 11.67 -33.52 10.45
CA GLY A 23 12.32 -33.67 11.73
C GLY A 23 11.57 -33.12 12.94
N LYS A 24 10.82 -34.02 13.56
CA LYS A 24 10.39 -33.92 14.96
C LYS A 24 11.63 -33.79 15.86
N VAL A 25 11.60 -32.78 16.73
CA VAL A 25 12.48 -32.70 17.90
C VAL A 25 11.61 -33.00 19.13
N GLU A 26 11.98 -34.03 19.85
CA GLU A 26 11.35 -34.42 21.12
C GLU A 26 11.70 -33.43 22.25
N PRO A 27 10.81 -33.21 23.23
CA PRO A 27 11.06 -32.29 24.34
C PRO A 27 11.89 -32.97 25.45
N GLY A 28 12.96 -32.29 25.87
CA GLY A 28 13.76 -32.65 27.04
C GLY A 28 13.07 -32.21 28.34
N PRO A 29 13.49 -32.76 29.51
CA PRO A 29 12.70 -32.81 30.73
C PRO A 29 12.62 -31.49 31.51
N SER A 30 11.44 -31.26 32.09
CA SER A 30 11.08 -30.18 32.99
C SER A 30 11.75 -30.27 34.36
N LEU A 31 12.20 -29.12 34.88
CA LEU A 31 12.57 -28.94 36.31
C LEU A 31 11.41 -28.32 37.10
N PRO A 32 11.26 -28.62 38.38
CA PRO A 32 10.08 -28.31 39.15
C PRO A 32 10.05 -26.89 39.77
N PRO A 33 8.87 -26.39 40.19
CA PRO A 33 8.72 -25.04 40.73
C PRO A 33 9.03 -24.94 42.22
N SER A 34 9.68 -23.86 42.62
CA SER A 34 9.86 -23.47 44.04
C SER A 34 8.72 -22.56 44.48
N SER A 35 8.11 -22.98 45.60
CA SER A 35 7.09 -22.31 46.37
C SER A 35 7.64 -21.21 47.30
N LEU A 36 6.81 -20.18 47.56
CA LEU A 36 6.70 -19.33 48.76
C LEU A 36 6.02 -18.03 48.33
N GLY A 37 5.00 -17.48 48.91
CA GLY A 37 4.29 -17.65 50.14
C GLY A 37 3.23 -16.54 50.24
N ALA A 38 2.16 -16.80 50.93
CA ALA A 38 0.93 -16.01 51.04
C ALA A 38 1.00 -14.85 52.04
N ALA A 39 0.17 -13.80 51.84
CA ALA A 39 -0.53 -13.01 52.86
C ALA A 39 -1.57 -12.12 52.14
N VAL A 40 -2.80 -12.30 52.24
CA VAL A 40 -3.95 -12.06 53.11
C VAL A 40 -4.18 -10.59 53.50
N ALA A 41 -5.45 -10.21 53.26
CA ALA A 41 -6.30 -9.10 53.77
C ALA A 41 -6.56 -7.96 52.78
N GLY A 42 -7.77 -7.48 52.58
CA GLY A 42 -9.06 -7.62 53.16
C GLY A 42 -10.06 -6.74 52.39
N ARG A 43 -11.31 -7.19 52.29
CA ARG A 43 -12.45 -6.39 51.80
C ARG A 43 -12.95 -5.44 52.91
N PRO A 44 -13.69 -4.39 52.52
CA PRO A 44 -15.07 -4.36 53.00
C PRO A 44 -16.13 -4.06 51.95
N GLN A 45 -17.32 -4.49 52.30
CA GLN A 45 -18.62 -4.43 51.65
C GLN A 45 -19.34 -3.08 51.83
N GLY A 46 -20.41 -2.90 51.07
CA GLY A 46 -21.58 -2.08 51.30
C GLY A 46 -21.81 -1.09 50.15
N GLU A 47 -22.96 -0.81 49.60
CA GLU A 47 -24.35 -1.05 49.95
C GLU A 47 -25.24 -0.90 48.73
N GLU A 48 -26.35 -1.60 48.70
CA GLU A 48 -27.47 -1.51 47.74
C GLU A 48 -28.21 -0.18 47.84
N HIS A 49 -28.75 0.30 46.71
CA HIS A 49 -30.05 1.00 46.73
C HIS A 49 -30.90 0.65 45.50
N ARG A 50 -32.10 0.14 45.81
CA ARG A 50 -33.28 -0.11 44.96
C ARG A 50 -34.03 1.16 44.62
N ALA A 51 -34.65 1.18 43.42
CA ALA A 51 -36.07 1.57 43.21
C ALA A 51 -36.41 1.35 41.73
N ARG A 52 -37.32 0.45 41.32
CA ARG A 52 -38.79 0.56 41.11
C ARG A 52 -39.14 1.70 40.14
N GLY A 53 -39.89 1.51 39.06
CA GLY A 53 -40.84 0.55 38.63
C GLY A 53 -41.62 0.99 37.36
N LEU A 54 -42.35 0.06 36.77
CA LEU A 54 -43.65 0.15 36.07
C LEU A 54 -43.68 0.93 34.72
N ALA A 55 -44.38 0.52 33.66
CA ALA A 55 -45.41 -0.50 33.38
C ALA A 55 -45.59 -0.71 31.86
N LEU A 56 -45.88 -1.90 31.47
CA LEU A 56 -46.89 -2.46 30.56
C LEU A 56 -47.53 -1.53 29.49
N TRP A 57 -47.51 -2.00 28.22
CA TRP A 57 -48.76 -2.22 27.46
C TRP A 57 -48.50 -3.30 26.41
N GLY A 58 -49.25 -4.40 26.48
CA GLY A 58 -49.33 -5.45 25.47
C GLY A 58 -50.45 -5.16 24.48
N ALA A 59 -50.32 -5.71 23.29
CA ALA A 59 -51.42 -5.92 22.38
C ALA A 59 -51.25 -7.27 21.66
N ASP A 60 -52.12 -8.16 22.04
CA ASP A 60 -52.41 -9.48 21.48
C ASP A 60 -53.15 -9.30 20.14
N VAL A 61 -52.74 -10.00 19.07
CA VAL A 61 -53.58 -10.22 17.88
C VAL A 61 -53.51 -11.70 17.45
N ARG A 62 -54.64 -12.32 17.68
CA ARG A 62 -54.95 -13.72 17.40
C ARG A 62 -54.87 -14.09 15.92
N SER A 63 -54.39 -15.28 15.69
CA SER A 63 -54.43 -16.02 14.45
C SER A 63 -55.88 -16.33 13.96
N LYS A 64 -56.11 -16.19 12.66
CA LYS A 64 -57.15 -16.95 11.95
C LYS A 64 -56.51 -17.65 10.76
N ARG A 65 -56.50 -18.98 10.80
CA ARG A 65 -56.22 -19.86 9.66
C ARG A 65 -57.41 -19.84 8.71
N ALA A 66 -57.10 -19.64 7.41
CA ALA A 66 -57.98 -20.06 6.34
C ALA A 66 -57.16 -20.88 5.33
N ILE A 67 -57.62 -22.07 5.05
CA ILE A 67 -57.07 -23.05 4.10
C ILE A 67 -57.67 -22.77 2.74
N PHE A 68 -56.85 -22.61 1.69
CA PHE A 68 -57.23 -22.91 0.30
C PHE A 68 -55.99 -23.36 -0.49
N PRO A 69 -56.11 -24.35 -1.42
CA PRO A 69 -55.03 -24.94 -2.15
C PRO A 69 -54.81 -24.24 -3.51
N GLY A 70 -53.56 -23.96 -3.86
CA GLY A 70 -53.24 -23.47 -5.19
C GLY A 70 -51.78 -23.03 -5.23
N SER A 71 -50.95 -23.82 -5.91
CA SER A 71 -49.53 -23.56 -6.15
C SER A 71 -49.33 -22.27 -6.98
N TRP A 72 -48.93 -21.20 -6.29
CA TRP A 72 -48.34 -20.02 -6.92
C TRP A 72 -46.95 -19.85 -6.39
N VAL A 73 -45.96 -20.02 -7.29
CA VAL A 73 -44.57 -19.64 -7.04
C VAL A 73 -44.54 -18.11 -6.96
N TRP A 74 -44.49 -17.58 -5.74
CA TRP A 74 -44.25 -16.18 -5.51
C TRP A 74 -42.76 -15.93 -5.73
N LEU A 75 -42.40 -15.39 -6.91
CA LEU A 75 -41.17 -14.63 -7.07
C LEU A 75 -41.29 -13.38 -6.17
N TRP A 76 -40.66 -13.41 -5.03
CA TRP A 76 -40.45 -12.22 -4.24
C TRP A 76 -39.61 -11.26 -5.09
N PRO A 77 -40.05 -10.01 -5.32
CA PRO A 77 -39.15 -9.02 -5.85
C PRO A 77 -38.02 -8.86 -4.83
N ILE A 78 -36.79 -9.13 -5.26
CA ILE A 78 -35.59 -8.75 -4.50
C ILE A 78 -35.70 -7.24 -4.34
N ALA A 79 -36.10 -6.79 -3.17
CA ALA A 79 -36.08 -5.37 -2.84
C ALA A 79 -34.63 -4.90 -3.06
N PRO A 80 -34.39 -3.80 -3.79
CA PRO A 80 -33.06 -3.26 -3.91
C PRO A 80 -32.54 -3.04 -2.49
N ALA A 81 -31.35 -3.59 -2.19
CA ALA A 81 -30.70 -3.40 -0.90
C ALA A 81 -30.72 -1.90 -0.61
N THR A 82 -31.48 -1.49 0.38
CA THR A 82 -31.47 -0.13 0.88
C THR A 82 -30.04 0.14 1.30
N LYS A 83 -29.31 0.96 0.52
CA LYS A 83 -27.97 1.44 0.91
C LYS A 83 -28.13 2.05 2.29
N CYS A 84 -27.56 1.41 3.29
CA CYS A 84 -27.47 1.97 4.62
C CYS A 84 -26.77 3.32 4.49
N LYS A 85 -27.39 4.39 4.96
CA LYS A 85 -26.76 5.74 4.97
C LYS A 85 -25.80 5.84 6.15
N CYS A 86 -24.80 4.95 6.19
CA CYS A 86 -23.88 4.84 7.31
C CYS A 86 -22.56 5.58 7.09
N GLY A 87 -22.49 6.46 6.06
CA GLY A 87 -21.25 7.16 5.69
C GLY A 87 -20.31 6.34 4.80
N PRO A 88 -19.08 6.80 4.59
CA PRO A 88 -18.13 6.15 3.69
C PRO A 88 -17.49 4.90 4.31
N GLY A 89 -17.02 4.00 3.45
CA GLY A 89 -16.28 2.81 3.86
C GLY A 89 -17.09 1.77 4.61
N TYR A 90 -16.45 1.12 5.56
CA TYR A 90 -16.97 -0.03 6.30
C TYR A 90 -16.76 0.15 7.81
N PRO A 91 -17.60 -0.47 8.68
CA PRO A 91 -17.49 -0.32 10.12
C PRO A 91 -16.25 -0.99 10.73
N SER A 92 -15.66 -1.93 10.01
CA SER A 92 -14.45 -2.65 10.43
C SER A 92 -13.73 -3.26 9.22
N PRO A 93 -12.44 -3.61 9.34
CA PRO A 93 -11.71 -4.34 8.31
C PRO A 93 -12.39 -5.65 7.90
N ARG A 94 -12.93 -6.39 8.87
CA ARG A 94 -13.64 -7.66 8.62
C ARG A 94 -14.93 -7.47 7.81
N GLU A 95 -15.64 -6.37 8.00
CA GLU A 95 -16.81 -6.05 7.18
C GLU A 95 -16.39 -5.58 5.77
N ALA A 96 -15.26 -4.89 5.65
CA ALA A 96 -14.70 -4.52 4.34
C ALA A 96 -14.35 -5.75 3.49
N MET A 97 -13.83 -6.81 4.09
CA MET A 97 -13.54 -8.08 3.39
C MET A 97 -14.78 -8.76 2.79
N LYS A 98 -15.98 -8.40 3.23
CA LYS A 98 -17.26 -8.88 2.68
C LYS A 98 -17.80 -7.94 1.59
N GLY A 99 -17.09 -6.88 1.29
CA GLY A 99 -17.44 -5.92 0.24
C GLY A 99 -17.53 -6.56 -1.14
N PRO A 100 -18.17 -5.89 -2.09
CA PRO A 100 -18.26 -6.40 -3.45
C PRO A 100 -16.86 -6.45 -4.08
N ARG A 101 -16.72 -7.34 -5.08
CA ARG A 101 -15.52 -7.35 -5.92
C ARG A 101 -15.36 -5.99 -6.60
N GLU A 102 -14.13 -5.57 -6.71
CA GLU A 102 -13.73 -4.38 -7.47
C GLU A 102 -14.03 -4.54 -8.97
N GLU A 103 -14.63 -3.52 -9.58
CA GLU A 103 -15.00 -3.51 -11.02
C GLU A 103 -14.11 -2.57 -11.83
N ILE A 104 -13.62 -1.50 -11.20
CA ILE A 104 -12.72 -0.53 -11.82
C ILE A 104 -11.60 -0.14 -10.86
N ILE A 105 -10.48 0.29 -11.43
CA ILE A 105 -9.34 0.79 -10.69
C ILE A 105 -8.82 2.08 -11.33
N TYR A 106 -8.37 3.03 -10.51
CA TYR A 106 -7.75 4.29 -10.94
C TYR A 106 -6.24 4.20 -10.80
N LEU A 107 -5.53 4.72 -11.81
CA LEU A 107 -4.07 4.78 -11.80
C LEU A 107 -3.59 6.13 -12.30
N PRO A 108 -2.76 6.86 -11.55
CA PRO A 108 -1.97 7.94 -12.10
C PRO A 108 -0.97 7.38 -13.11
N CYS A 109 -0.92 7.99 -14.28
CA CYS A 109 -0.07 7.62 -15.39
C CYS A 109 0.78 8.82 -15.82
N ILE A 110 2.08 8.61 -15.93
CA ILE A 110 3.09 9.65 -16.04
C ILE A 110 3.76 9.58 -17.40
N TYR A 111 3.96 10.75 -18.03
CA TYR A 111 4.74 10.89 -19.28
C TYR A 111 6.12 11.51 -19.07
N ARG A 112 6.38 12.05 -17.89
CA ARG A 112 7.69 12.64 -17.59
C ARG A 112 8.79 11.59 -17.83
N ASN A 113 9.90 12.02 -18.44
CA ASN A 113 11.06 11.18 -18.81
C ASN A 113 10.81 10.10 -19.90
N THR A 114 9.60 9.90 -20.39
CA THR A 114 9.31 8.94 -21.49
C THR A 114 9.65 9.46 -22.87
N GLY A 115 9.87 10.76 -23.02
CA GLY A 115 10.02 11.43 -24.32
C GLY A 115 8.70 11.90 -24.94
N THR A 116 7.56 11.56 -24.32
CA THR A 116 6.23 12.03 -24.73
C THR A 116 5.95 13.39 -24.11
N GLU A 117 5.77 14.42 -24.93
CA GLU A 117 5.42 15.78 -24.48
C GLU A 117 3.89 15.90 -24.33
N ALA A 118 3.34 15.23 -23.32
CA ALA A 118 1.94 15.25 -22.94
C ALA A 118 1.80 15.41 -21.42
N PRO A 119 0.68 15.94 -20.92
CA PRO A 119 0.41 15.97 -19.50
C PRO A 119 0.14 14.56 -18.95
N ASP A 120 0.51 14.35 -17.71
CA ASP A 120 0.12 13.16 -16.97
C ASP A 120 -1.41 13.03 -16.94
N TYR A 121 -1.92 11.82 -16.70
CA TYR A 121 -3.36 11.57 -16.69
C TYR A 121 -3.77 10.55 -15.62
N LEU A 122 -5.03 10.60 -15.21
CA LEU A 122 -5.64 9.54 -14.41
C LEU A 122 -6.32 8.54 -15.35
N ALA A 123 -5.84 7.31 -15.36
CA ALA A 123 -6.48 6.20 -16.05
C ALA A 123 -7.60 5.60 -15.21
N THR A 124 -8.72 5.25 -15.84
CA THR A 124 -9.72 4.32 -15.29
C THR A 124 -9.62 3.02 -16.07
N VAL A 125 -9.37 1.93 -15.38
CA VAL A 125 -9.24 0.59 -15.97
C VAL A 125 -10.41 -0.27 -15.53
N ASP A 126 -10.98 -1.01 -16.46
CA ASP A 126 -12.01 -2.01 -16.20
C ASP A 126 -11.34 -3.32 -15.76
N ILE A 127 -11.65 -3.77 -14.56
CA ILE A 127 -11.13 -4.99 -13.95
C ILE A 127 -12.21 -6.02 -13.59
N ASP A 128 -13.45 -5.80 -14.07
CA ASP A 128 -14.51 -6.79 -13.97
C ASP A 128 -14.34 -7.89 -15.03
N PRO A 129 -14.07 -9.15 -14.63
CA PRO A 129 -13.86 -10.26 -15.56
C PRO A 129 -15.08 -10.59 -16.43
N ASN A 130 -16.26 -10.09 -16.07
CA ASN A 130 -17.50 -10.27 -16.86
C ASN A 130 -17.71 -9.14 -17.87
N SER A 131 -16.93 -8.09 -17.80
CA SER A 131 -17.02 -6.94 -18.71
C SER A 131 -16.37 -7.23 -20.06
N PRO A 132 -16.96 -6.80 -21.19
CA PRO A 132 -16.31 -6.86 -22.49
C PRO A 132 -15.08 -5.93 -22.60
N GLN A 133 -14.91 -5.03 -21.64
CA GLN A 133 -13.77 -4.10 -21.56
C GLN A 133 -12.72 -4.54 -20.52
N TYR A 134 -12.81 -5.78 -20.03
CA TYR A 134 -11.85 -6.33 -19.06
C TYR A 134 -10.39 -6.13 -19.48
N CYS A 135 -9.57 -5.65 -18.56
CA CYS A 135 -8.16 -5.28 -18.77
C CYS A 135 -7.94 -4.10 -19.75
N GLN A 136 -8.92 -3.23 -19.93
CA GLN A 136 -8.77 -2.07 -20.82
C GLN A 136 -8.80 -0.75 -20.04
N VAL A 137 -8.02 0.22 -20.49
CA VAL A 137 -8.15 1.61 -20.07
C VAL A 137 -9.39 2.19 -20.73
N ILE A 138 -10.46 2.37 -19.96
CA ILE A 138 -11.78 2.82 -20.45
C ILE A 138 -11.97 4.32 -20.43
N HIS A 139 -11.18 5.03 -19.62
CA HIS A 139 -11.19 6.49 -19.56
C HIS A 139 -9.80 7.02 -19.21
N ARG A 140 -9.47 8.18 -19.76
CA ARG A 140 -8.24 8.93 -19.49
C ARG A 140 -8.60 10.37 -19.19
N LEU A 141 -8.30 10.82 -17.97
CA LEU A 141 -8.47 12.22 -17.59
C LEU A 141 -7.11 12.92 -17.62
N PRO A 142 -6.77 13.65 -18.68
CA PRO A 142 -5.51 14.39 -18.75
C PRO A 142 -5.51 15.54 -17.75
N MET A 143 -4.34 15.78 -17.12
CA MET A 143 -4.14 16.94 -16.27
C MET A 143 -3.86 18.19 -17.10
N PRO A 144 -4.12 19.40 -16.58
CA PRO A 144 -3.92 20.64 -17.32
C PRO A 144 -2.47 21.00 -17.64
N TYR A 145 -1.51 20.49 -16.85
CA TYR A 145 -0.11 20.92 -16.91
C TYR A 145 0.83 19.78 -17.25
N LEU A 146 2.02 20.13 -17.77
CA LEU A 146 3.07 19.19 -18.14
C LEU A 146 4.04 18.97 -16.98
N LYS A 147 4.62 17.77 -16.90
CA LYS A 147 5.79 17.45 -16.05
C LYS A 147 5.53 17.55 -14.54
N ASP A 148 4.28 17.36 -14.13
CA ASP A 148 3.88 17.39 -12.72
C ASP A 148 4.38 16.20 -11.91
N GLU A 149 4.54 15.03 -12.53
CA GLU A 149 4.80 13.74 -11.90
C GLU A 149 3.68 13.38 -10.93
N LEU A 150 2.53 12.95 -11.44
CA LEU A 150 1.52 12.29 -10.64
C LEU A 150 2.14 11.07 -9.96
N HIS A 151 1.86 10.86 -8.67
CA HIS A 151 2.52 9.79 -7.94
C HIS A 151 1.54 9.03 -7.07
N HIS A 152 1.31 9.44 -5.83
CA HIS A 152 0.31 8.86 -4.96
C HIS A 152 -1.07 9.49 -5.14
N SER A 153 -2.07 8.86 -4.55
CA SER A 153 -3.45 9.32 -4.54
C SER A 153 -4.12 8.98 -3.21
N GLY A 154 -5.22 9.65 -2.88
CA GLY A 154 -5.96 9.37 -1.66
C GLY A 154 -7.39 9.87 -1.73
N TRP A 155 -8.25 9.34 -0.90
CA TRP A 155 -9.66 9.69 -0.86
C TRP A 155 -9.93 10.92 -0.01
N ASN A 156 -10.96 11.69 -0.37
CA ASN A 156 -11.43 12.79 0.51
C ASN A 156 -12.03 12.26 1.81
N THR A 157 -12.45 11.01 1.84
CA THR A 157 -13.01 10.35 3.02
C THR A 157 -12.91 8.83 2.87
N CYS A 158 -12.74 8.13 3.96
CA CYS A 158 -12.56 6.68 4.01
C CYS A 158 -13.27 6.09 5.26
N SER A 159 -12.95 4.86 5.60
CA SER A 159 -13.53 4.16 6.76
C SER A 159 -13.31 4.87 8.10
N SER A 160 -12.32 5.76 8.23
CA SER A 160 -12.14 6.61 9.42
C SER A 160 -13.32 7.57 9.66
N CYS A 161 -14.14 7.84 8.64
CA CYS A 161 -15.36 8.65 8.74
C CYS A 161 -16.63 7.78 8.75
N PHE A 162 -16.53 6.47 8.95
CA PHE A 162 -17.70 5.59 9.02
C PHE A 162 -18.64 6.03 10.16
N GLY A 163 -19.94 6.03 9.89
CA GLY A 163 -20.97 6.52 10.83
C GLY A 163 -21.39 7.97 10.58
N ASP A 164 -20.61 8.76 9.86
CA ASP A 164 -21.00 10.11 9.44
C ASP A 164 -21.71 10.07 8.08
N SER A 165 -23.03 10.09 8.08
CA SER A 165 -23.86 10.04 6.85
C SER A 165 -23.76 11.31 5.98
N THR A 166 -23.13 12.37 6.46
CA THR A 166 -22.88 13.60 5.68
C THR A 166 -21.67 13.45 4.77
N LYS A 167 -20.79 12.52 5.06
CA LYS A 167 -19.57 12.24 4.28
C LYS A 167 -19.80 11.20 3.19
N SER A 168 -19.12 11.36 2.06
CA SER A 168 -19.17 10.40 0.96
C SER A 168 -17.84 10.37 0.21
N ARG A 169 -17.39 9.18 -0.17
CA ARG A 169 -16.18 8.96 -0.96
C ARG A 169 -16.45 9.30 -2.42
N THR A 170 -16.25 10.57 -2.79
CA THR A 170 -16.58 11.08 -4.12
C THR A 170 -15.45 11.83 -4.79
N LYS A 171 -14.37 12.09 -4.09
CA LYS A 171 -13.22 12.82 -4.61
C LYS A 171 -11.92 12.05 -4.36
N LEU A 172 -11.06 12.05 -5.39
CA LEU A 172 -9.71 11.49 -5.33
C LEU A 172 -8.71 12.64 -5.42
N MET A 173 -7.79 12.71 -4.44
CA MET A 173 -6.68 13.66 -4.41
C MET A 173 -5.49 13.06 -5.15
N LEU A 174 -4.85 13.85 -6.00
CA LEU A 174 -3.63 13.48 -6.72
C LEU A 174 -2.56 14.53 -6.42
N PRO A 175 -1.77 14.37 -5.35
CA PRO A 175 -0.61 15.21 -5.11
C PRO A 175 0.48 14.89 -6.14
N CYS A 176 1.14 15.93 -6.64
CA CYS A 176 2.21 15.80 -7.63
C CYS A 176 3.56 15.88 -6.93
N LEU A 177 4.38 14.85 -7.12
CA LEU A 177 5.67 14.70 -6.44
C LEU A 177 6.67 15.81 -6.81
N ILE A 178 6.67 16.27 -8.07
CA ILE A 178 7.65 17.25 -8.54
C ILE A 178 7.12 18.67 -8.49
N SER A 179 5.91 18.90 -8.98
CA SER A 179 5.37 20.27 -9.05
C SER A 179 4.78 20.77 -7.73
N SER A 180 4.48 19.89 -6.78
CA SER A 180 3.72 20.20 -5.55
C SER A 180 2.28 20.64 -5.80
N ARG A 181 1.75 20.49 -7.02
CA ARG A 181 0.35 20.73 -7.35
C ARG A 181 -0.52 19.62 -6.80
N ILE A 182 -1.78 19.91 -6.47
CA ILE A 182 -2.75 18.90 -6.07
C ILE A 182 -3.94 18.99 -7.00
N TYR A 183 -4.29 17.88 -7.63
CA TYR A 183 -5.52 17.74 -8.38
C TYR A 183 -6.59 17.07 -7.54
N VAL A 184 -7.79 17.59 -7.57
CA VAL A 184 -8.98 16.98 -6.97
C VAL A 184 -9.87 16.49 -8.10
N VAL A 185 -10.13 15.20 -8.13
CA VAL A 185 -10.90 14.54 -9.20
C VAL A 185 -12.26 14.11 -8.67
N ASP A 186 -13.33 14.49 -9.35
CA ASP A 186 -14.68 14.00 -9.07
C ASP A 186 -14.88 12.61 -9.68
N VAL A 187 -14.99 11.61 -8.81
CA VAL A 187 -15.29 10.22 -9.16
C VAL A 187 -16.72 9.84 -8.77
N GLY A 188 -17.41 10.68 -8.01
CA GLY A 188 -18.75 10.39 -7.49
C GLY A 188 -19.86 10.57 -8.52
N SER A 189 -19.71 11.54 -9.44
CA SER A 189 -20.72 11.80 -10.48
C SER A 189 -20.71 10.72 -11.58
N GLN A 190 -19.53 10.26 -11.98
CA GLN A 190 -19.30 9.23 -12.98
C GLN A 190 -18.02 8.46 -12.66
N SER A 191 -18.12 7.35 -11.93
CA SER A 191 -16.94 6.57 -11.50
C SER A 191 -16.13 5.99 -12.67
N ARG A 192 -16.78 5.63 -13.78
CA ARG A 192 -16.09 5.08 -14.96
C ARG A 192 -15.52 6.16 -15.90
N ALA A 193 -15.89 7.45 -15.71
CA ALA A 193 -15.40 8.59 -16.46
C ALA A 193 -15.26 9.83 -15.55
N PRO A 194 -14.30 9.80 -14.61
CA PRO A 194 -14.09 10.88 -13.65
C PRO A 194 -13.70 12.20 -14.34
N LYS A 195 -13.92 13.31 -13.62
CA LYS A 195 -13.66 14.66 -14.13
C LYS A 195 -12.82 15.46 -13.15
N LEU A 196 -12.01 16.36 -13.67
CA LEU A 196 -11.30 17.32 -12.83
C LEU A 196 -12.30 18.22 -12.10
N HIS A 197 -12.17 18.30 -10.77
CA HIS A 197 -13.01 19.12 -9.90
C HIS A 197 -12.31 20.42 -9.51
N LYS A 198 -11.05 20.34 -9.06
CA LYS A 198 -10.29 21.50 -8.59
C LYS A 198 -8.80 21.29 -8.82
N VAL A 199 -8.09 22.40 -9.00
CA VAL A 199 -6.62 22.45 -8.98
C VAL A 199 -6.21 23.35 -7.83
N ILE A 200 -5.27 22.85 -7.02
CA ILE A 200 -4.60 23.63 -5.97
C ILE A 200 -3.19 23.88 -6.47
N GLU A 201 -2.90 25.14 -6.72
CA GLU A 201 -1.60 25.53 -7.28
C GLU A 201 -0.48 25.43 -6.25
N PRO A 202 0.76 25.09 -6.66
CA PRO A 202 1.92 24.98 -5.78
C PRO A 202 2.13 26.23 -4.91
N GLN A 203 1.87 27.42 -5.46
CA GLN A 203 2.04 28.69 -4.77
C GLN A 203 1.16 28.79 -3.51
N GLU A 204 -0.04 28.20 -3.53
CA GLU A 204 -0.91 28.18 -2.35
C GLU A 204 -0.31 27.31 -1.23
N VAL A 205 0.18 26.12 -1.58
CA VAL A 205 0.87 25.20 -0.66
C VAL A 205 2.15 25.85 -0.09
N HIS A 206 2.96 26.41 -1.00
CA HIS A 206 4.22 27.06 -0.61
C HIS A 206 3.99 28.24 0.34
N ALA A 207 3.01 29.10 0.03
CA ALA A 207 2.74 30.31 0.83
C ALA A 207 2.17 29.98 2.21
N LYS A 208 1.29 28.99 2.32
CA LYS A 208 0.61 28.64 3.57
C LYS A 208 1.39 27.66 4.45
N CYS A 209 2.15 26.74 3.85
CA CYS A 209 2.81 25.63 4.56
C CYS A 209 4.33 25.73 4.52
N ASN A 210 4.92 26.43 3.54
CA ASN A 210 6.35 26.37 3.21
C ASN A 210 6.82 24.92 3.03
N LEU A 211 5.99 24.09 2.34
CA LEU A 211 6.20 22.68 2.01
C LEU A 211 6.08 22.48 0.51
N GLY A 212 6.70 21.41 -0.02
CA GLY A 212 6.66 21.00 -1.42
C GLY A 212 7.01 19.53 -1.60
N ASN A 213 6.95 19.04 -2.84
CA ASN A 213 7.17 17.63 -3.16
C ASN A 213 6.23 16.71 -2.35
N LEU A 214 4.94 16.83 -2.67
CA LEU A 214 3.87 16.16 -1.93
C LEU A 214 3.78 14.67 -2.28
N HIS A 215 3.38 13.84 -1.30
CA HIS A 215 3.41 12.39 -1.45
C HIS A 215 2.11 11.72 -1.02
N THR A 216 2.06 11.09 0.15
CA THR A 216 0.93 10.28 0.63
C THR A 216 -0.24 11.14 1.10
N SER A 217 -1.46 10.73 0.77
CA SER A 217 -2.70 11.39 1.21
C SER A 217 -3.57 10.45 2.02
N HIS A 218 -4.00 10.91 3.20
CA HIS A 218 -5.04 10.25 4.00
C HIS A 218 -6.12 11.23 4.43
N CYS A 219 -7.38 10.77 4.37
CA CYS A 219 -8.48 11.47 5.03
C CYS A 219 -8.37 11.29 6.55
N LEU A 220 -8.82 12.27 7.30
CA LEU A 220 -8.82 12.27 8.76
C LEU A 220 -10.25 12.11 9.31
N PRO A 221 -10.41 11.61 10.54
CA PRO A 221 -11.71 11.53 11.21
C PRO A 221 -12.42 12.88 11.32
N SER A 222 -11.67 13.98 11.34
CA SER A 222 -12.19 15.36 11.32
C SER A 222 -12.87 15.74 10.00
N GLY A 223 -12.74 14.94 8.96
CA GLY A 223 -13.20 15.25 7.60
C GLY A 223 -12.23 16.09 6.79
N GLU A 224 -11.01 16.27 7.27
CA GLU A 224 -9.90 16.91 6.55
C GLU A 224 -9.12 15.88 5.74
N VAL A 225 -8.28 16.34 4.81
CA VAL A 225 -7.31 15.50 4.11
C VAL A 225 -5.91 15.97 4.47
N MET A 226 -5.06 15.04 4.88
CA MET A 226 -3.67 15.30 5.22
C MET A 226 -2.75 14.71 4.13
N ILE A 227 -1.76 15.49 3.70
CA ILE A 227 -0.82 15.10 2.65
C ILE A 227 0.60 15.32 3.15
N SER A 228 1.43 14.27 3.11
CA SER A 228 2.84 14.35 3.50
C SER A 228 3.67 15.13 2.47
N SER A 229 4.79 15.68 2.94
CA SER A 229 5.74 16.47 2.15
C SER A 229 7.16 15.98 2.36
N LEU A 230 7.95 15.94 1.28
CA LEU A 230 9.34 15.51 1.31
C LEU A 230 10.33 16.66 1.45
N GLY A 231 9.89 17.90 1.21
CA GLY A 231 10.79 19.04 1.25
C GLY A 231 10.12 20.40 1.39
N ASP A 232 10.97 21.43 1.38
CA ASP A 232 10.54 22.81 1.22
C ASP A 232 10.34 23.16 -0.28
N PRO A 233 9.81 24.35 -0.61
CA PRO A 233 9.63 24.77 -2.01
C PRO A 233 10.91 24.87 -2.86
N LYS A 234 12.08 24.80 -2.24
CA LYS A 234 13.38 24.80 -2.91
C LYS A 234 13.96 23.39 -3.08
N GLY A 235 13.24 22.36 -2.58
CA GLY A 235 13.68 20.98 -2.62
C GLY A 235 14.74 20.62 -1.55
N ASN A 236 14.88 21.42 -0.50
CA ASN A 236 15.67 21.04 0.66
C ASN A 236 14.86 20.08 1.54
N ALA A 237 15.56 19.30 2.37
CA ALA A 237 14.95 18.38 3.30
C ALA A 237 14.02 19.11 4.30
N LYS A 238 12.77 18.71 4.33
CA LYS A 238 11.78 19.18 5.30
C LYS A 238 10.57 18.26 5.31
N GLY A 239 10.39 17.50 6.36
CA GLY A 239 9.15 16.75 6.58
C GLY A 239 8.04 17.64 7.14
N GLY A 240 6.81 17.35 6.78
CA GLY A 240 5.63 18.04 7.27
C GLY A 240 4.38 17.54 6.56
N PHE A 241 3.22 18.08 6.93
CA PHE A 241 1.92 17.62 6.45
C PHE A 241 1.04 18.81 6.07
N VAL A 242 0.63 18.85 4.81
CA VAL A 242 -0.36 19.83 4.31
C VAL A 242 -1.74 19.38 4.72
N LEU A 243 -2.53 20.28 5.32
CA LEU A 243 -3.90 20.03 5.71
C LEU A 243 -4.87 20.72 4.76
N LEU A 244 -5.78 19.96 4.18
CA LEU A 244 -6.87 20.44 3.33
C LEU A 244 -8.22 20.27 4.02
N ASP A 245 -9.12 21.18 3.80
CA ASP A 245 -10.54 20.97 4.07
C ASP A 245 -11.10 19.91 3.11
N GLY A 246 -11.75 18.88 3.62
CA GLY A 246 -12.18 17.72 2.82
C GLY A 246 -13.42 17.93 1.94
N GLU A 247 -14.06 19.11 2.00
CA GLU A 247 -15.22 19.48 1.20
C GLU A 247 -14.89 20.60 0.20
N THR A 248 -14.24 21.66 0.67
CA THR A 248 -13.87 22.83 -0.14
C THR A 248 -12.50 22.69 -0.79
N PHE A 249 -11.67 21.77 -0.28
CA PHE A 249 -10.30 21.55 -0.70
C PHE A 249 -9.44 22.82 -0.63
N GLN A 250 -9.68 23.65 0.38
CA GLN A 250 -8.83 24.79 0.67
C GLN A 250 -7.64 24.33 1.53
N VAL A 251 -6.45 24.83 1.23
CA VAL A 251 -5.29 24.61 2.08
C VAL A 251 -5.48 25.38 3.38
N LYS A 252 -5.51 24.67 4.51
CA LYS A 252 -5.69 25.23 5.87
C LYS A 252 -4.37 25.63 6.51
N GLY A 253 -3.28 24.98 6.16
CA GLY A 253 -1.95 25.13 6.75
C GLY A 253 -1.26 23.80 6.94
N THR A 254 -0.35 23.71 7.89
CA THR A 254 0.30 22.44 8.29
C THR A 254 -0.47 21.77 9.43
N TRP A 255 -0.45 20.43 9.49
CA TRP A 255 -1.02 19.66 10.59
C TRP A 255 -0.18 19.78 11.85
N GLU A 256 1.14 19.68 11.71
CA GLU A 256 2.07 19.79 12.82
C GLU A 256 2.19 21.22 13.36
N ARG A 257 2.45 21.34 14.66
CA ARG A 257 2.70 22.63 15.30
C ARG A 257 4.03 23.24 14.85
N PRO A 258 4.12 24.57 14.79
CA PRO A 258 5.39 25.25 14.56
C PRO A 258 6.43 24.79 15.58
N ARG A 259 7.59 24.34 15.19
CA ARG A 259 8.71 23.73 15.94
C ARG A 259 8.67 22.21 16.08
N SER A 260 7.68 21.52 15.51
CA SER A 260 7.57 20.06 15.53
C SER A 260 7.83 19.44 14.15
N ALA A 261 8.58 20.08 13.28
CA ALA A 261 8.89 19.54 11.95
C ALA A 261 9.85 18.35 12.02
N ALA A 262 9.58 17.29 11.27
CA ALA A 262 10.56 16.24 11.00
C ALA A 262 11.63 16.74 10.02
N PRO A 263 12.87 16.23 10.08
CA PRO A 263 13.93 16.67 9.17
C PRO A 263 13.68 16.28 7.71
N MET A 264 12.99 15.17 7.48
CA MET A 264 12.59 14.64 6.18
C MET A 264 11.20 14.02 6.29
N GLY A 265 10.56 13.73 5.18
CA GLY A 265 9.26 13.05 5.12
C GLY A 265 9.16 12.07 3.96
N TYR A 266 8.14 11.23 4.00
CA TYR A 266 7.70 10.36 2.91
C TYR A 266 6.27 9.91 3.14
N ASP A 267 6.02 8.82 3.89
CA ASP A 267 4.72 8.24 4.19
C ASP A 267 4.32 8.47 5.66
N PHE A 268 3.06 8.26 5.98
CA PHE A 268 2.56 8.31 7.34
C PHE A 268 1.31 7.45 7.50
N TRP A 269 1.12 6.95 8.74
CA TRP A 269 -0.10 6.27 9.15
C TRP A 269 -0.46 6.66 10.57
N TYR A 270 -1.74 6.75 10.90
CA TYR A 270 -2.19 7.19 12.22
C TYR A 270 -3.07 6.16 12.92
N GLN A 271 -3.00 6.13 14.26
CA GLN A 271 -3.81 5.28 15.12
C GLN A 271 -4.33 6.09 16.31
N PRO A 272 -5.51 6.74 16.17
CA PRO A 272 -6.01 7.70 17.17
C PRO A 272 -6.30 7.10 18.54
N ARG A 273 -6.69 5.82 18.61
CA ARG A 273 -6.92 5.13 19.90
C ARG A 273 -5.67 5.09 20.76
N HIS A 274 -4.52 5.04 20.14
CA HIS A 274 -3.22 5.08 20.80
C HIS A 274 -2.59 6.47 20.82
N ASN A 275 -3.35 7.52 20.41
CA ASN A 275 -2.88 8.90 20.32
C ASN A 275 -1.56 9.04 19.55
N VAL A 276 -1.43 8.34 18.42
CA VAL A 276 -0.19 8.27 17.67
C VAL A 276 -0.39 8.43 16.17
N MET A 277 0.59 9.06 15.53
CA MET A 277 0.88 8.96 14.11
C MET A 277 2.37 8.61 13.96
N ILE A 278 2.69 7.81 12.95
CA ILE A 278 4.08 7.48 12.58
C ILE A 278 4.33 7.96 11.16
N SER A 279 5.48 8.60 10.93
CA SER A 279 5.94 8.97 9.61
C SER A 279 7.35 8.49 9.32
N THR A 280 7.65 8.35 8.04
CA THR A 280 8.90 7.87 7.49
C THR A 280 9.69 8.99 6.79
N GLU A 281 10.87 8.67 6.31
CA GLU A 281 11.73 9.63 5.61
C GLU A 281 12.47 8.97 4.42
N TRP A 282 12.50 9.65 3.27
CA TRP A 282 13.31 9.22 2.14
C TRP A 282 14.61 9.99 2.04
N ALA A 283 14.58 11.16 1.44
CA ALA A 283 15.69 12.09 1.27
C ALA A 283 15.17 13.49 0.91
N ALA A 284 16.05 14.49 0.89
CA ALA A 284 15.72 15.79 0.29
C ALA A 284 15.36 15.62 -1.21
N PRO A 285 14.36 16.31 -1.73
CA PRO A 285 14.02 16.26 -3.17
C PRO A 285 15.22 16.52 -4.08
N ASN A 286 16.11 17.46 -3.72
CA ASN A 286 17.32 17.74 -4.50
C ASN A 286 18.33 16.59 -4.53
N VAL A 287 18.17 15.55 -3.69
CA VAL A 287 19.02 14.35 -3.65
C VAL A 287 18.52 13.26 -4.60
N PHE A 288 17.19 13.04 -4.68
CA PHE A 288 16.61 11.91 -5.40
C PHE A 288 15.93 12.27 -6.72
N LYS A 289 15.55 13.54 -6.94
CA LYS A 289 14.67 13.93 -8.07
C LYS A 289 15.22 13.64 -9.47
N ASP A 290 16.54 13.60 -9.60
CA ASP A 290 17.23 13.40 -10.89
C ASP A 290 17.83 11.98 -11.02
N GLY A 291 17.61 11.10 -10.03
CA GLY A 291 18.08 9.73 -9.98
C GLY A 291 18.77 9.38 -8.67
N PHE A 292 19.24 8.15 -8.57
CA PHE A 292 19.98 7.61 -7.41
C PHE A 292 21.49 7.79 -7.62
N ASN A 293 22.18 8.32 -6.59
CA ASN A 293 23.61 8.42 -6.57
C ASN A 293 24.19 7.70 -5.33
N PRO A 294 24.99 6.63 -5.50
CA PRO A 294 25.58 5.89 -4.38
C PRO A 294 26.46 6.73 -3.44
N ALA A 295 27.04 7.85 -3.94
CA ALA A 295 27.82 8.76 -3.10
C ALA A 295 26.94 9.39 -2.01
N HIS A 296 25.69 9.73 -2.33
CA HIS A 296 24.74 10.31 -1.39
C HIS A 296 24.42 9.38 -0.19
N VAL A 297 24.55 8.06 -0.37
CA VAL A 297 24.41 7.07 0.72
C VAL A 297 25.57 7.25 1.71
N LYS A 298 26.81 7.36 1.21
CA LYS A 298 28.01 7.56 2.03
C LYS A 298 28.00 8.90 2.75
N ASP A 299 27.43 9.92 2.11
CA ASP A 299 27.27 11.27 2.65
C ASP A 299 26.12 11.39 3.66
N GLY A 300 25.36 10.29 3.91
CA GLY A 300 24.24 10.25 4.86
C GLY A 300 23.04 11.11 4.46
N LEU A 301 22.80 11.29 3.14
CA LEU A 301 21.74 12.15 2.61
C LEU A 301 20.39 11.43 2.50
N TYR A 302 20.34 10.13 2.76
CA TYR A 302 19.12 9.33 2.82
C TYR A 302 18.68 9.08 4.26
N GLY A 303 17.38 9.07 4.49
CA GLY A 303 16.78 8.88 5.80
C GLY A 303 16.93 7.46 6.35
N SER A 304 16.84 7.34 7.67
CA SER A 304 16.92 6.05 8.38
C SER A 304 16.19 6.08 9.71
N LYS A 305 15.13 6.90 9.81
CA LYS A 305 14.41 7.11 11.08
C LYS A 305 12.91 6.97 10.90
N LEU A 306 12.23 6.63 11.99
CA LEU A 306 10.79 6.78 12.14
C LEU A 306 10.51 7.95 13.09
N HIS A 307 9.49 8.72 12.79
CA HIS A 307 9.03 9.84 13.57
C HIS A 307 7.70 9.52 14.21
N ILE A 308 7.63 9.62 15.54
CA ILE A 308 6.45 9.33 16.35
C ILE A 308 5.86 10.66 16.78
N TRP A 309 4.59 10.84 16.48
CA TRP A 309 3.85 12.08 16.72
C TRP A 309 2.73 11.84 17.73
N ASP A 310 2.54 12.77 18.66
CA ASP A 310 1.33 12.85 19.46
C ASP A 310 0.18 13.35 18.57
N TRP A 311 -0.80 12.46 18.34
CA TRP A 311 -1.92 12.72 17.46
C TRP A 311 -2.80 13.90 17.89
N GLN A 312 -3.04 14.04 19.20
CA GLN A 312 -3.90 15.11 19.73
C GLN A 312 -3.18 16.45 19.86
N ARG A 313 -1.87 16.43 20.15
CA ARG A 313 -1.05 17.64 20.29
C ARG A 313 -0.47 18.12 18.98
N HIS A 314 -0.40 17.25 17.97
CA HIS A 314 0.26 17.50 16.69
C HIS A 314 1.77 17.81 16.87
N GLU A 315 2.41 17.11 17.76
CA GLU A 315 3.81 17.33 18.14
C GLU A 315 4.66 16.08 17.90
N LEU A 316 5.85 16.27 17.38
CA LEU A 316 6.87 15.22 17.29
C LEU A 316 7.37 14.89 18.70
N ILE A 317 7.10 13.68 19.21
CA ILE A 317 7.44 13.27 20.57
C ILE A 317 8.60 12.30 20.66
N GLN A 318 8.90 11.56 19.59
CA GLN A 318 10.01 10.62 19.58
C GLN A 318 10.53 10.43 18.14
N THR A 319 11.83 10.23 18.01
CA THR A 319 12.47 9.82 16.75
C THR A 319 13.24 8.54 17.00
N LEU A 320 12.93 7.49 16.23
CA LEU A 320 13.53 6.17 16.34
C LEU A 320 14.57 5.98 15.23
N PRO A 321 15.87 5.98 15.54
CA PRO A 321 16.90 5.61 14.57
C PRO A 321 16.82 4.09 14.30
N MET A 322 16.89 3.70 13.03
CA MET A 322 16.89 2.31 12.60
C MET A 322 18.27 1.94 12.05
N LYS A 323 19.00 1.11 12.78
CA LYS A 323 20.38 0.73 12.42
C LYS A 323 20.49 0.10 11.02
N ASP A 324 19.52 -0.78 10.68
CA ASP A 324 19.46 -1.49 9.41
C ASP A 324 18.21 -1.07 8.62
N GLY A 325 17.83 0.20 8.69
CA GLY A 325 16.58 0.73 8.14
C GLY A 325 16.80 1.93 7.22
N LEU A 326 17.71 1.81 6.24
CA LEU A 326 17.99 2.90 5.29
C LEU A 326 16.90 3.02 4.24
N ILE A 327 16.41 4.24 4.05
CA ILE A 327 15.29 4.63 3.19
C ILE A 327 14.01 3.92 3.65
N PRO A 328 13.48 4.22 4.86
CA PRO A 328 12.15 3.76 5.24
C PRO A 328 11.11 4.48 4.38
N LEU A 329 10.39 3.71 3.56
CA LEU A 329 9.36 4.21 2.67
C LEU A 329 7.98 3.99 3.30
N GLU A 330 7.25 3.00 2.84
CA GLU A 330 5.88 2.75 3.25
C GLU A 330 5.76 2.24 4.69
N VAL A 331 4.82 2.81 5.45
CA VAL A 331 4.53 2.45 6.84
C VAL A 331 3.07 2.06 7.00
N ARG A 332 2.80 0.96 7.72
CA ARG A 332 1.44 0.47 7.95
C ARG A 332 1.30 0.02 9.40
N PHE A 333 0.31 0.56 10.13
CA PHE A 333 -0.21 -0.10 11.32
C PHE A 333 -0.99 -1.35 10.90
N LEU A 334 -1.21 -2.27 11.83
CA LEU A 334 -2.26 -3.27 11.67
C LEU A 334 -3.60 -2.56 11.52
N HIS A 335 -4.53 -3.17 10.79
CA HIS A 335 -5.85 -2.58 10.52
C HIS A 335 -6.78 -2.60 11.74
N ASP A 336 -6.51 -3.50 12.71
CA ASP A 336 -7.21 -3.49 13.99
C ASP A 336 -6.94 -2.15 14.71
N PRO A 337 -7.97 -1.32 14.94
CA PRO A 337 -7.78 -0.02 15.58
C PRO A 337 -7.28 -0.08 17.02
N ASP A 338 -7.32 -1.24 17.67
CA ASP A 338 -6.76 -1.47 19.01
C ASP A 338 -5.30 -1.98 18.96
N ALA A 339 -4.76 -2.25 17.75
CA ALA A 339 -3.37 -2.65 17.61
C ALA A 339 -2.42 -1.45 17.81
N ASN A 340 -1.34 -1.70 18.57
CA ASN A 340 -0.30 -0.72 18.85
C ASN A 340 1.04 -1.10 18.23
N GLU A 341 1.00 -1.68 17.03
CA GLU A 341 2.14 -2.13 16.26
C GLU A 341 1.87 -2.09 14.76
N GLY A 342 2.94 -2.21 13.99
CA GLY A 342 2.88 -2.26 12.54
C GLY A 342 4.24 -2.49 11.92
N PHE A 343 4.35 -2.24 10.63
CA PHE A 343 5.55 -2.52 9.85
C PHE A 343 5.96 -1.34 8.98
N VAL A 344 7.26 -1.25 8.70
CA VAL A 344 7.83 -0.31 7.75
C VAL A 344 8.80 -1.04 6.82
N GLY A 345 8.68 -0.76 5.52
CA GLY A 345 9.57 -1.24 4.48
C GLY A 345 10.77 -0.31 4.31
N CYS A 346 12.00 -0.84 4.46
CA CYS A 346 13.24 -0.08 4.30
C CYS A 346 13.88 -0.46 2.97
N ALA A 347 13.80 0.44 1.99
CA ALA A 347 14.12 0.14 0.60
C ALA A 347 15.57 -0.30 0.40
N LEU A 348 16.52 0.55 0.73
CA LEU A 348 17.93 0.26 0.42
C LEU A 348 18.52 -0.80 1.35
N SER A 349 18.02 -0.92 2.58
CA SER A 349 18.40 -2.01 3.50
C SER A 349 17.72 -3.32 3.15
N SER A 350 16.69 -3.31 2.30
CA SER A 350 15.87 -4.49 1.95
C SER A 350 15.37 -5.26 3.16
N SER A 351 14.89 -4.52 4.17
CA SER A 351 14.42 -5.07 5.43
C SER A 351 13.02 -4.58 5.77
N ILE A 352 12.27 -5.41 6.49
CA ILE A 352 11.04 -5.00 7.16
C ILE A 352 11.35 -4.84 8.64
N GLN A 353 11.02 -3.66 9.15
CA GLN A 353 11.09 -3.36 10.57
C GLN A 353 9.68 -3.38 11.16
N ARG A 354 9.52 -4.01 12.32
CA ARG A 354 8.32 -3.92 13.14
C ARG A 354 8.48 -2.78 14.13
N PHE A 355 7.55 -1.85 14.17
CA PHE A 355 7.44 -0.86 15.25
C PHE A 355 6.31 -1.25 16.19
N TYR A 356 6.47 -0.97 17.47
CA TYR A 356 5.49 -1.34 18.49
C TYR A 356 5.61 -0.48 19.73
N GLN A 357 4.51 -0.32 20.46
CA GLN A 357 4.53 0.31 21.77
C GLN A 357 4.92 -0.72 22.83
N ASN A 358 5.99 -0.44 23.55
CA ASN A 358 6.49 -1.33 24.59
C ASN A 358 5.73 -1.14 25.92
N LYS A 359 6.03 -1.99 26.92
CA LYS A 359 5.37 -1.96 28.24
C LYS A 359 5.55 -0.64 29.01
N ALA A 360 6.51 0.18 28.64
CA ALA A 360 6.73 1.51 29.23
C ALA A 360 5.97 2.62 28.49
N ALA A 361 5.05 2.25 27.58
CA ALA A 361 4.30 3.14 26.71
C ALA A 361 5.18 4.03 25.81
N THR A 362 6.41 3.59 25.52
CA THR A 362 7.29 4.21 24.52
C THR A 362 7.34 3.35 23.27
N TRP A 363 7.64 3.96 22.13
CA TRP A 363 7.72 3.26 20.86
C TRP A 363 9.12 2.66 20.67
N SER A 364 9.18 1.51 20.05
CA SER A 364 10.40 0.75 19.75
C SER A 364 10.33 0.20 18.34
N VAL A 365 11.46 -0.14 17.77
CA VAL A 365 11.57 -0.72 16.43
C VAL A 365 12.57 -1.88 16.45
N GLU A 366 12.24 -2.95 15.71
CA GLU A 366 13.10 -4.13 15.54
C GLU A 366 13.02 -4.68 14.11
N LYS A 367 14.11 -5.18 13.59
CA LYS A 367 14.13 -5.83 12.27
C LYS A 367 13.56 -7.24 12.37
N VAL A 368 12.53 -7.55 11.57
CA VAL A 368 11.86 -8.85 11.57
C VAL A 368 12.03 -9.65 10.27
N ILE A 369 12.30 -8.96 9.14
CA ILE A 369 12.59 -9.61 7.86
C ILE A 369 13.83 -8.97 7.24
N GLN A 370 14.71 -9.79 6.66
CA GLN A 370 15.82 -9.36 5.83
C GLN A 370 15.77 -10.07 4.49
N VAL A 371 15.67 -9.33 3.41
CA VAL A 371 15.92 -9.85 2.06
C VAL A 371 17.43 -9.79 1.83
N PRO A 372 18.12 -10.94 1.59
CA PRO A 372 19.56 -10.92 1.40
C PRO A 372 19.93 -10.21 0.09
N PRO A 373 20.96 -9.33 0.12
CA PRO A 373 21.47 -8.73 -1.11
C PRO A 373 22.11 -9.80 -2.00
N LYS A 374 22.16 -9.53 -3.30
CA LYS A 374 22.78 -10.41 -4.28
C LYS A 374 24.09 -9.83 -4.78
N LYS A 375 25.17 -10.64 -4.84
CA LYS A 375 26.40 -10.20 -5.47
C LYS A 375 26.24 -10.24 -6.99
N VAL A 376 26.57 -9.16 -7.65
CA VAL A 376 26.27 -8.95 -9.07
C VAL A 376 27.41 -8.29 -9.84
N THR A 377 27.38 -8.44 -11.17
CA THR A 377 28.10 -7.62 -12.14
C THR A 377 27.12 -6.96 -13.09
N GLY A 378 27.55 -5.93 -13.80
CA GLY A 378 26.66 -5.19 -14.72
C GLY A 378 25.70 -4.22 -14.03
N TRP A 379 25.90 -3.98 -12.73
CA TRP A 379 25.17 -2.97 -11.94
C TRP A 379 26.15 -1.97 -11.32
N MET A 380 25.64 -0.86 -10.77
CA MET A 380 26.48 0.25 -10.27
C MET A 380 27.29 -0.08 -9.01
N LEU A 381 26.87 -1.07 -8.23
CA LEU A 381 27.52 -1.55 -7.02
C LEU A 381 27.71 -3.07 -7.08
N PRO A 382 28.68 -3.65 -6.35
CA PRO A 382 28.92 -5.11 -6.37
C PRO A 382 27.83 -5.90 -5.65
N GLU A 383 27.02 -5.27 -4.81
CA GLU A 383 25.88 -5.87 -4.12
C GLU A 383 24.59 -5.13 -4.48
N MET A 384 23.58 -5.87 -4.91
CA MET A 384 22.26 -5.35 -5.27
C MET A 384 21.27 -5.66 -4.17
N PRO A 385 20.64 -4.63 -3.57
CA PRO A 385 19.53 -4.83 -2.63
C PRO A 385 18.27 -5.27 -3.37
N GLY A 386 17.28 -5.83 -2.65
CA GLY A 386 15.95 -6.07 -3.19
C GLY A 386 15.24 -4.78 -3.59
N LEU A 387 15.48 -3.73 -2.85
CA LEU A 387 14.83 -2.42 -2.88
C LEU A 387 13.33 -2.55 -2.64
N ILE A 388 12.95 -2.66 -1.35
CA ILE A 388 11.54 -2.73 -0.94
C ILE A 388 10.88 -1.37 -1.18
N THR A 389 9.88 -1.32 -2.06
CA THR A 389 9.27 -0.06 -2.51
C THR A 389 7.83 0.12 -2.04
N ASP A 390 7.11 -0.96 -1.76
CA ASP A 390 5.76 -0.89 -1.20
C ASP A 390 5.50 -2.06 -0.24
N ILE A 391 4.66 -1.83 0.76
CA ILE A 391 4.17 -2.84 1.70
C ILE A 391 2.67 -2.72 1.90
N LEU A 392 1.99 -3.87 2.04
CA LEU A 392 0.57 -3.97 2.38
C LEU A 392 0.34 -4.99 3.47
N LEU A 393 -0.71 -4.77 4.26
CA LEU A 393 -1.28 -5.79 5.15
C LEU A 393 -2.65 -6.24 4.63
N SER A 394 -2.97 -7.52 4.76
CA SER A 394 -4.34 -7.98 4.56
C SER A 394 -5.27 -7.40 5.63
N LEU A 395 -6.56 -7.22 5.29
CA LEU A 395 -7.51 -6.60 6.22
C LEU A 395 -7.81 -7.44 7.48
N ASP A 396 -7.40 -8.70 7.50
CA ASP A 396 -7.43 -9.57 8.69
C ASP A 396 -6.12 -9.56 9.48
N ASP A 397 -5.17 -8.69 9.11
CA ASP A 397 -3.85 -8.51 9.73
C ASP A 397 -2.98 -9.78 9.73
N ARG A 398 -3.31 -10.75 8.87
CA ARG A 398 -2.61 -12.04 8.83
C ARG A 398 -1.41 -12.05 7.91
N PHE A 399 -1.51 -11.39 6.77
CA PHE A 399 -0.47 -11.41 5.75
C PHE A 399 0.11 -10.03 5.48
N LEU A 400 1.43 -9.98 5.43
CA LEU A 400 2.21 -8.84 4.94
C LEU A 400 2.70 -9.15 3.52
N TYR A 401 2.49 -8.22 2.60
CA TYR A 401 2.99 -8.26 1.23
C TYR A 401 3.98 -7.14 1.03
N PHE A 402 5.03 -7.38 0.24
CA PHE A 402 5.94 -6.33 -0.21
C PHE A 402 6.59 -6.64 -1.55
N SER A 403 6.97 -5.60 -2.26
CA SER A 403 7.66 -5.66 -3.55
C SER A 403 9.15 -5.39 -3.40
N ASN A 404 9.97 -6.23 -4.04
CA ASN A 404 11.41 -6.04 -4.20
C ASN A 404 11.68 -5.57 -5.63
N TRP A 405 11.73 -4.27 -5.84
CA TRP A 405 11.74 -3.66 -7.18
C TRP A 405 12.95 -4.06 -8.03
N LEU A 406 14.15 -4.15 -7.45
CA LEU A 406 15.35 -4.55 -8.19
C LEU A 406 15.46 -6.08 -8.37
N HIS A 407 15.12 -6.87 -7.34
CA HIS A 407 15.13 -8.34 -7.48
C HIS A 407 13.98 -8.86 -8.35
N GLY A 408 12.89 -8.09 -8.45
CA GLY A 408 11.79 -8.41 -9.34
C GLY A 408 10.73 -9.34 -8.75
N ASP A 409 10.71 -9.53 -7.43
CA ASP A 409 9.75 -10.41 -6.77
C ASP A 409 8.79 -9.65 -5.82
N VAL A 410 7.62 -10.23 -5.65
CA VAL A 410 6.67 -9.89 -4.60
C VAL A 410 6.66 -11.04 -3.60
N ARG A 411 6.67 -10.70 -2.32
CA ARG A 411 6.64 -11.68 -1.22
C ARG A 411 5.40 -11.53 -0.37
N GLN A 412 4.91 -12.67 0.13
CA GLN A 412 3.84 -12.79 1.11
C GLN A 412 4.39 -13.45 2.37
N TYR A 413 4.23 -12.80 3.50
CA TYR A 413 4.62 -13.32 4.80
C TYR A 413 3.39 -13.48 5.70
N ASP A 414 3.26 -14.62 6.38
CA ASP A 414 2.34 -14.78 7.50
C ASP A 414 2.92 -14.05 8.72
N VAL A 415 2.21 -13.03 9.20
CA VAL A 415 2.56 -12.17 10.33
C VAL A 415 1.64 -12.37 11.54
N SER A 416 0.95 -13.51 11.62
CA SER A 416 0.16 -13.89 12.82
C SER A 416 0.99 -13.87 14.10
N ASP A 417 2.31 -14.10 13.99
CA ASP A 417 3.32 -13.74 15.00
C ASP A 417 4.18 -12.60 14.41
N PRO A 418 3.89 -11.33 14.74
CA PRO A 418 4.56 -10.19 14.12
C PRO A 418 6.05 -10.07 14.46
N GLN A 419 6.52 -10.80 15.49
CA GLN A 419 7.95 -10.88 15.84
C GLN A 419 8.70 -11.91 14.99
N ARG A 420 7.98 -12.89 14.42
CA ARG A 420 8.56 -13.99 13.65
C ARG A 420 7.79 -14.25 12.35
N PRO A 421 7.76 -13.27 11.42
CA PRO A 421 7.12 -13.43 10.13
C PRO A 421 7.64 -14.67 9.38
N ARG A 422 6.75 -15.38 8.71
CA ARG A 422 7.08 -16.58 7.95
C ARG A 422 6.74 -16.39 6.48
N LEU A 423 7.72 -16.57 5.60
CA LEU A 423 7.50 -16.53 4.14
C LEU A 423 6.52 -17.65 3.74
N THR A 424 5.43 -17.27 3.06
CA THR A 424 4.38 -18.19 2.60
C THR A 424 4.16 -18.13 1.09
N GLY A 425 4.63 -17.10 0.42
CA GLY A 425 4.55 -16.97 -1.03
C GLY A 425 5.60 -16.02 -1.59
N GLN A 426 6.07 -16.34 -2.80
CA GLN A 426 7.00 -15.52 -3.56
C GLN A 426 6.72 -15.68 -5.05
N ILE A 427 6.75 -14.59 -5.80
CA ILE A 427 6.56 -14.62 -7.25
C ILE A 427 7.43 -13.58 -7.93
N PHE A 428 8.10 -13.95 -9.02
CA PHE A 428 8.92 -13.05 -9.83
C PHE A 428 8.08 -12.45 -10.97
N LEU A 429 8.08 -11.10 -11.05
CA LEU A 429 7.25 -10.33 -11.99
C LEU A 429 8.07 -9.38 -12.86
N GLY A 430 9.38 -9.61 -12.97
CA GLY A 430 10.31 -8.77 -13.72
C GLY A 430 11.62 -8.58 -12.98
N GLY A 431 12.12 -7.34 -12.91
CA GLY A 431 13.31 -6.98 -12.15
C GLY A 431 14.60 -6.95 -12.97
N SER A 432 15.69 -6.54 -12.30
CA SER A 432 16.99 -6.37 -12.94
C SER A 432 17.76 -7.68 -13.12
N ILE A 433 17.42 -8.72 -12.33
CA ILE A 433 18.17 -9.98 -12.29
C ILE A 433 17.65 -11.06 -13.24
N VAL A 434 16.83 -10.69 -14.22
CA VAL A 434 16.30 -11.68 -15.19
C VAL A 434 17.40 -12.22 -16.12
N LYS A 435 17.29 -13.47 -16.55
CA LYS A 435 18.21 -14.08 -17.53
C LYS A 435 18.31 -13.25 -18.80
N GLY A 436 19.52 -13.12 -19.34
CA GLY A 436 19.78 -12.35 -20.56
C GLY A 436 19.70 -10.84 -20.38
N GLY A 437 19.47 -10.35 -19.17
CA GLY A 437 19.56 -8.93 -18.82
C GLY A 437 21.00 -8.47 -18.61
N PRO A 438 21.20 -7.16 -18.38
CA PRO A 438 22.53 -6.58 -18.19
C PRO A 438 23.19 -6.99 -16.86
N VAL A 439 22.41 -7.38 -15.87
CA VAL A 439 22.87 -7.76 -14.53
C VAL A 439 23.09 -9.28 -14.47
N GLN A 440 24.30 -9.69 -14.08
CA GLN A 440 24.62 -11.09 -13.83
C GLN A 440 24.79 -11.33 -12.33
N VAL A 441 24.04 -12.27 -11.78
CA VAL A 441 24.14 -12.69 -10.39
C VAL A 441 25.31 -13.67 -10.23
N LEU A 442 26.25 -13.34 -9.35
CA LEU A 442 27.42 -14.15 -9.04
C LEU A 442 27.19 -15.05 -7.82
N GLU A 443 26.55 -14.51 -6.79
CA GLU A 443 26.19 -15.24 -5.58
C GLU A 443 24.77 -14.85 -5.14
N ASP A 444 23.95 -15.85 -4.86
CA ASP A 444 22.58 -15.72 -4.39
C ASP A 444 22.31 -16.73 -3.27
N GLN A 445 21.81 -16.24 -2.13
CA GLN A 445 21.51 -17.09 -0.99
C GLN A 445 20.13 -17.78 -1.12
N GLU A 446 19.29 -17.35 -2.05
CA GLU A 446 17.90 -17.80 -2.19
C GLU A 446 17.67 -18.59 -3.49
N LEU A 447 18.25 -18.16 -4.61
CA LEU A 447 18.01 -18.73 -5.93
C LEU A 447 19.23 -19.48 -6.47
N LYS A 448 19.00 -20.62 -7.08
CA LYS A 448 20.03 -21.39 -7.80
C LYS A 448 20.32 -20.85 -9.21
N CYS A 449 19.41 -20.07 -9.78
CA CYS A 449 19.54 -19.44 -11.09
C CYS A 449 18.70 -18.17 -11.18
N GLN A 450 19.09 -17.27 -12.07
CA GLN A 450 18.32 -16.05 -12.36
C GLN A 450 16.95 -16.40 -12.94
N PRO A 451 15.88 -15.64 -12.59
CA PRO A 451 14.55 -15.85 -13.15
C PRO A 451 14.51 -15.65 -14.67
N ASP A 452 13.65 -16.37 -15.34
CA ASP A 452 13.36 -16.10 -16.75
C ASP A 452 12.59 -14.79 -16.92
N PRO A 453 12.76 -14.06 -18.06
CA PRO A 453 11.96 -12.88 -18.35
C PRO A 453 10.48 -13.23 -18.39
N LEU A 454 9.66 -12.47 -17.64
CA LEU A 454 8.23 -12.69 -17.62
C LEU A 454 7.59 -12.21 -18.92
N VAL A 455 6.76 -13.06 -19.53
CA VAL A 455 5.93 -12.71 -20.69
C VAL A 455 4.47 -13.02 -20.38
N VAL A 456 3.61 -12.01 -20.47
CA VAL A 456 2.16 -12.14 -20.24
C VAL A 456 1.42 -11.69 -21.51
N LYS A 457 0.57 -12.54 -22.05
CA LYS A 457 -0.20 -12.28 -23.31
C LYS A 457 0.69 -11.79 -24.46
N GLY A 458 1.91 -12.32 -24.55
CA GLY A 458 2.90 -11.94 -25.58
C GLY A 458 3.70 -10.67 -25.32
N LYS A 459 3.42 -9.93 -24.24
CA LYS A 459 4.16 -8.74 -23.80
C LYS A 459 5.22 -9.16 -22.79
N ARG A 460 6.50 -8.88 -23.07
CA ARG A 460 7.57 -8.95 -22.06
C ARG A 460 7.33 -7.85 -21.02
N VAL A 461 7.42 -8.20 -19.76
CA VAL A 461 7.29 -7.24 -18.66
C VAL A 461 8.62 -6.53 -18.47
N ALA A 462 8.63 -5.21 -18.66
CA ALA A 462 9.75 -4.33 -18.35
C ALA A 462 9.59 -3.74 -16.94
N GLY A 463 10.72 -3.43 -16.28
CA GLY A 463 10.73 -2.94 -14.90
C GLY A 463 10.63 -4.05 -13.86
N GLY A 464 10.46 -3.68 -12.61
CA GLY A 464 10.23 -4.57 -11.46
C GLY A 464 8.91 -4.26 -10.79
N PRO A 465 8.33 -5.20 -10.01
CA PRO A 465 7.11 -4.95 -9.23
C PRO A 465 7.35 -3.78 -8.29
N GLN A 466 6.45 -2.81 -8.31
CA GLN A 466 6.61 -1.60 -7.51
C GLN A 466 5.40 -1.40 -6.62
N MET A 467 4.35 -0.68 -7.05
CA MET A 467 3.14 -0.53 -6.25
C MET A 467 2.30 -1.80 -6.29
N ILE A 468 1.75 -2.13 -5.15
CA ILE A 468 0.87 -3.27 -4.96
C ILE A 468 -0.46 -2.81 -4.35
N GLN A 469 -1.57 -3.42 -4.76
CA GLN A 469 -2.89 -3.15 -4.21
C GLN A 469 -3.68 -4.43 -4.04
N LEU A 470 -4.13 -4.70 -2.82
CA LEU A 470 -4.88 -5.90 -2.48
C LEU A 470 -6.39 -5.65 -2.60
N SER A 471 -7.13 -6.59 -3.18
CA SER A 471 -8.58 -6.59 -3.13
C SER A 471 -9.09 -6.70 -1.69
N LEU A 472 -10.29 -6.17 -1.39
CA LEU A 472 -10.84 -6.18 -0.04
C LEU A 472 -10.95 -7.60 0.55
N ASP A 473 -11.27 -8.60 -0.28
CA ASP A 473 -11.33 -10.01 0.14
C ASP A 473 -9.96 -10.71 0.22
N GLY A 474 -8.88 -9.99 -0.07
CA GLY A 474 -7.50 -10.48 0.00
C GLY A 474 -7.09 -11.44 -1.12
N LYS A 475 -7.96 -11.77 -2.09
CA LYS A 475 -7.73 -12.84 -3.06
C LYS A 475 -7.00 -12.43 -4.33
N ARG A 476 -6.86 -11.14 -4.58
CA ARG A 476 -6.22 -10.57 -5.78
C ARG A 476 -5.28 -9.46 -5.37
N LEU A 477 -4.04 -9.56 -5.83
CA LEU A 477 -3.02 -8.53 -5.67
C LEU A 477 -2.73 -7.95 -7.05
N TYR A 478 -2.99 -6.67 -7.23
CA TYR A 478 -2.63 -5.92 -8.43
C TYR A 478 -1.25 -5.33 -8.25
N VAL A 479 -0.45 -5.33 -9.32
CA VAL A 479 0.96 -4.91 -9.29
C VAL A 479 1.28 -4.06 -10.49
N THR A 480 1.86 -2.88 -10.29
CA THR A 480 2.43 -2.02 -11.35
C THR A 480 3.96 -2.11 -11.37
N THR A 481 4.60 -1.62 -12.44
CA THR A 481 6.05 -1.79 -12.64
C THR A 481 6.85 -0.49 -12.67
N SER A 482 6.24 0.67 -12.45
CA SER A 482 6.91 1.97 -12.42
C SER A 482 7.05 2.49 -10.99
N LEU A 483 8.26 2.88 -10.59
CA LEU A 483 8.55 3.48 -9.29
C LEU A 483 8.44 5.00 -9.34
N TYR A 484 9.30 5.63 -10.11
CA TYR A 484 9.46 7.06 -10.23
C TYR A 484 10.24 7.36 -11.51
N SER A 485 9.74 8.22 -12.36
CA SER A 485 10.22 8.33 -13.75
C SER A 485 11.74 8.54 -13.89
N ALA A 486 12.39 9.27 -12.98
CA ALA A 486 13.83 9.48 -13.03
C ALA A 486 14.62 8.22 -12.64
N TRP A 487 14.12 7.45 -11.65
CA TRP A 487 14.72 6.19 -11.24
C TRP A 487 14.41 5.08 -12.25
N ASP A 488 13.18 5.02 -12.78
CA ASP A 488 12.80 4.11 -13.87
C ASP A 488 13.72 4.27 -15.07
N LYS A 489 13.99 5.51 -15.48
CA LYS A 489 14.92 5.82 -16.57
C LYS A 489 16.34 5.33 -16.30
N GLN A 490 16.80 5.44 -15.07
CA GLN A 490 18.14 5.04 -14.67
C GLN A 490 18.31 3.52 -14.59
N PHE A 491 17.35 2.82 -13.99
CA PHE A 491 17.45 1.40 -13.67
C PHE A 491 16.81 0.50 -14.73
N TYR A 492 15.78 0.98 -15.41
CA TYR A 492 14.99 0.24 -16.39
C TYR A 492 14.73 1.05 -17.66
N PRO A 493 15.77 1.33 -18.46
CA PRO A 493 15.58 2.14 -19.68
C PRO A 493 14.61 1.51 -20.68
N ASP A 494 14.41 0.18 -20.63
CA ASP A 494 13.41 -0.53 -21.42
C ASP A 494 11.99 -0.15 -20.99
N LEU A 495 11.74 0.01 -19.70
CA LEU A 495 10.46 0.43 -19.16
C LEU A 495 10.02 1.80 -19.72
N ILE A 496 10.98 2.72 -19.84
CA ILE A 496 10.72 4.05 -20.43
C ILE A 496 10.29 3.95 -21.90
N ARG A 497 10.86 3.01 -22.65
CA ARG A 497 10.54 2.82 -24.08
C ARG A 497 9.29 1.99 -24.32
N GLU A 498 9.02 1.02 -23.46
CA GLU A 498 7.97 0.02 -23.62
C GLU A 498 6.70 0.34 -22.82
N GLY A 499 6.76 1.28 -21.87
CA GLY A 499 5.70 1.58 -20.92
C GLY A 499 5.56 0.55 -19.82
N SER A 500 4.94 0.96 -18.73
CA SER A 500 4.65 0.08 -17.60
C SER A 500 3.47 -0.85 -17.88
N VAL A 501 3.28 -1.82 -16.99
CA VAL A 501 2.14 -2.73 -17.03
C VAL A 501 1.46 -2.78 -15.67
N MET A 502 0.19 -3.20 -15.64
CA MET A 502 -0.48 -3.67 -14.44
C MET A 502 -0.77 -5.17 -14.60
N LEU A 503 -0.35 -5.94 -13.60
CA LEU A 503 -0.52 -7.38 -13.48
C LEU A 503 -1.51 -7.71 -12.36
N GLN A 504 -2.07 -8.92 -12.37
CA GLN A 504 -2.86 -9.47 -11.26
C GLN A 504 -2.22 -10.78 -10.81
N VAL A 505 -2.08 -10.92 -9.51
CA VAL A 505 -1.62 -12.14 -8.83
C VAL A 505 -2.79 -12.66 -7.99
N ASP A 506 -3.14 -13.93 -8.17
CA ASP A 506 -4.10 -14.63 -7.34
C ASP A 506 -3.42 -15.03 -6.02
N VAL A 507 -4.11 -14.84 -4.92
CA VAL A 507 -3.59 -15.04 -3.56
C VAL A 507 -4.35 -16.17 -2.87
N ASP A 508 -3.63 -17.15 -2.32
CA ASP A 508 -4.19 -18.11 -1.38
C ASP A 508 -4.24 -17.48 0.02
N THR A 509 -5.45 -17.11 0.45
CA THR A 509 -5.69 -16.48 1.75
C THR A 509 -5.79 -17.47 2.91
N GLU A 510 -5.80 -18.77 2.64
CA GLU A 510 -5.89 -19.81 3.67
C GLU A 510 -4.51 -20.37 4.05
N ARG A 511 -3.72 -20.75 3.04
CA ARG A 511 -2.42 -21.41 3.22
C ARG A 511 -1.24 -20.51 2.98
N GLY A 512 -1.46 -19.38 2.31
CA GLY A 512 -0.45 -18.58 1.69
C GLY A 512 -0.05 -19.15 0.33
N GLY A 513 0.40 -18.28 -0.55
CA GLY A 513 0.80 -18.59 -1.90
C GLY A 513 0.37 -17.50 -2.88
N LEU A 514 1.20 -17.29 -3.90
CA LEU A 514 1.01 -16.29 -4.94
C LEU A 514 1.09 -16.95 -6.30
N LYS A 515 0.13 -16.65 -7.19
CA LYS A 515 0.09 -17.18 -8.55
C LYS A 515 -0.30 -16.10 -9.54
N LEU A 516 0.52 -15.90 -10.58
CA LEU A 516 0.19 -14.95 -11.65
C LEU A 516 -1.10 -15.37 -12.37
N ASN A 517 -2.00 -14.40 -12.60
CA ASN A 517 -3.12 -14.57 -13.51
C ASN A 517 -2.65 -14.31 -14.95
N PRO A 518 -2.47 -15.34 -15.80
CA PRO A 518 -1.95 -15.18 -17.15
C PRO A 518 -2.94 -14.46 -18.10
N ASN A 519 -4.20 -14.34 -17.67
CA ASN A 519 -5.27 -13.72 -18.45
C ASN A 519 -5.45 -12.24 -18.12
N PHE A 520 -4.70 -11.70 -17.17
CA PHE A 520 -4.75 -10.29 -16.79
C PHE A 520 -3.48 -9.57 -17.22
N LEU A 521 -3.63 -8.54 -18.02
CA LEU A 521 -2.58 -7.59 -18.37
C LEU A 521 -3.20 -6.28 -18.84
N VAL A 522 -2.78 -5.17 -18.24
CA VAL A 522 -2.99 -3.83 -18.78
C VAL A 522 -1.64 -3.29 -19.24
N ASP A 523 -1.53 -2.95 -20.52
CA ASP A 523 -0.27 -2.55 -21.17
C ASP A 523 -0.31 -1.03 -21.47
N PHE A 524 0.33 -0.24 -20.62
CA PHE A 524 0.43 1.21 -20.77
C PHE A 524 1.45 1.64 -21.84
N GLY A 525 2.18 0.70 -22.42
CA GLY A 525 3.01 0.94 -23.60
C GLY A 525 2.19 1.19 -24.88
N LYS A 526 0.90 0.82 -24.87
CA LYS A 526 -0.03 1.02 -26.00
C LYS A 526 -0.92 2.24 -25.86
N GLU A 527 -0.56 3.17 -24.98
CA GLU A 527 -1.34 4.39 -24.81
C GLU A 527 -1.29 5.26 -26.08
N PRO A 528 -2.39 5.98 -26.42
CA PRO A 528 -2.52 6.68 -27.69
C PRO A 528 -1.46 7.74 -27.97
N LEU A 529 -0.90 8.37 -26.93
CA LEU A 529 0.10 9.42 -27.06
C LEU A 529 1.54 8.91 -26.95
N GLY A 530 1.72 7.65 -26.59
CA GLY A 530 3.02 7.03 -26.38
C GLY A 530 3.06 6.25 -25.05
N PRO A 531 4.17 5.58 -24.77
CA PRO A 531 4.30 4.78 -23.56
C PRO A 531 4.17 5.64 -22.30
N ALA A 532 3.35 5.16 -21.35
CA ALA A 532 3.11 5.80 -20.06
C ALA A 532 3.59 4.91 -18.89
N LEU A 533 3.84 5.54 -17.75
CA LEU A 533 4.33 4.91 -16.53
C LEU A 533 3.20 4.94 -15.48
N ALA A 534 2.49 3.84 -15.30
CA ALA A 534 1.44 3.72 -14.28
C ALA A 534 2.04 3.37 -12.92
N HIS A 535 1.58 4.07 -11.89
CA HIS A 535 2.15 3.97 -10.54
C HIS A 535 1.14 3.37 -9.55
N GLU A 536 0.56 4.18 -8.67
CA GLU A 536 -0.32 3.74 -7.60
C GLU A 536 -1.72 3.33 -8.10
N MET A 537 -2.44 2.60 -7.28
CA MET A 537 -3.75 2.03 -7.62
C MET A 537 -4.77 2.32 -6.53
N ARG A 538 -5.99 2.78 -6.93
CA ARG A 538 -7.13 2.98 -6.03
C ARG A 538 -8.41 2.48 -6.66
N TYR A 539 -9.29 1.88 -5.90
CA TYR A 539 -10.64 1.57 -6.36
C TYR A 539 -11.72 2.16 -5.44
N PRO A 540 -12.86 2.60 -6.01
CA PRO A 540 -13.85 3.40 -5.28
C PRO A 540 -14.53 2.66 -4.13
N GLY A 541 -14.48 1.33 -4.10
CA GLY A 541 -15.05 0.50 -3.04
C GLY A 541 -14.30 0.53 -1.71
N GLY A 542 -13.10 1.11 -1.69
CA GLY A 542 -12.17 1.10 -0.56
C GLY A 542 -10.97 0.20 -0.82
N ASP A 543 -9.88 0.47 -0.15
CA ASP A 543 -8.63 -0.26 -0.29
C ASP A 543 -7.84 -0.29 1.03
N CYS A 544 -6.92 -1.24 1.16
CA CYS A 544 -6.12 -1.44 2.38
C CYS A 544 -4.96 -0.43 2.53
N THR A 545 -4.73 0.43 1.56
CA THR A 545 -3.65 1.42 1.60
C THR A 545 -4.11 2.80 2.05
N SER A 546 -5.40 3.10 1.95
CA SER A 546 -5.96 4.41 2.31
C SER A 546 -7.09 4.34 3.33
N ASP A 547 -7.72 3.18 3.52
CA ASP A 547 -8.77 3.01 4.52
C ASP A 547 -8.14 2.74 5.90
N ILE A 548 -8.35 3.69 6.82
CA ILE A 548 -7.90 3.60 8.21
C ILE A 548 -9.15 3.50 9.10
N TRP A 549 -9.18 2.53 9.99
CA TRP A 549 -10.22 2.36 11.01
C TRP A 549 -9.77 2.97 12.34
N ILE A 550 -10.76 3.54 13.11
CA ILE A 550 -10.52 4.28 14.35
C ILE A 550 -11.44 3.82 15.49
#